data_d7e2b83e7b3b5fcaf4fe7cdeaae38147
#
_entry.id   d7e2b83e7b3b5fcaf4fe7cdeaae38147
#
_cell.length_a   1.000
_cell.length_b   1.000
_cell.length_c   1.000
_cell.angle_alpha   90.00
_cell.angle_beta   90.00
_cell.angle_gamma   90.00
#
_symmetry.space_group_name_H-M   'P 1'
#
loop_
_entity.id
_entity.type
_entity.pdbx_description
1 polymer ?
#
loop_
_entity_poly.entity_id
_entity_poly.type
_entity_poly.pdbx_seq_one_letter_code
_entity_poly.pdbx_strand_id
1 'polypeptide(L)'
;MKRIAGITGLLILFCIGGCAPVQKEATFLKASNRFHFPGEDMEESLIVRFKKEGGDGVRVTGIADYKADTVVDPRYVIDEEAPMEDEDFYAYGIQLPMFKGMKVSFSKITYQKDQEEKTADIGIYEIEKNGMGIEEASISKNWDSEEKELYIDVYTKETGRLIHVEAVNPDVPVKIEIQRNKYGDFDTDTRVILRYELPKEYDMTATNFCYTFEKNGRRIQRYGRGVVELYRNGNPTAGRGFQRLAV
;
A
#
# COMPACT_ATOMS: atom_id res chain seq x y z
N MET A 1 -56.77 -70.24 11.12
CA MET A 1 -55.61 -69.80 10.32
C MET A 1 -55.77 -68.33 9.99
N LYS A 2 -55.12 -67.42 10.69
CA LYS A 2 -55.14 -65.98 10.46
C LYS A 2 -53.71 -65.56 10.07
N ARG A 3 -53.52 -65.08 8.85
CA ARG A 3 -52.26 -64.51 8.36
C ARG A 3 -52.16 -63.07 8.77
N ILE A 4 -51.13 -62.74 9.51
CA ILE A 4 -50.73 -61.39 9.87
C ILE A 4 -49.78 -60.92 8.77
N ALA A 5 -50.21 -59.89 8.00
CA ALA A 5 -49.34 -59.21 7.05
C ALA A 5 -48.52 -58.15 7.78
N GLY A 6 -47.23 -58.32 7.82
CA GLY A 6 -46.30 -57.36 8.36
C GLY A 6 -46.05 -56.23 7.34
N ILE A 7 -46.37 -55.02 7.67
CA ILE A 7 -46.03 -53.80 6.92
C ILE A 7 -44.64 -53.36 7.36
N THR A 8 -43.65 -53.61 6.55
CA THR A 8 -42.29 -53.11 6.74
C THR A 8 -42.26 -51.67 6.20
N GLY A 9 -42.37 -50.72 7.14
CA GLY A 9 -42.21 -49.30 6.80
C GLY A 9 -40.73 -48.99 6.52
N LEU A 10 -40.41 -48.76 5.25
CA LEU A 10 -39.10 -48.27 4.82
C LEU A 10 -38.96 -46.78 5.17
N LEU A 11 -38.28 -46.46 6.24
CA LEU A 11 -37.95 -45.08 6.61
C LEU A 11 -36.79 -44.62 5.72
N ILE A 12 -37.12 -43.90 4.65
CA ILE A 12 -36.10 -43.20 3.81
C ILE A 12 -35.71 -41.94 4.58
N LEU A 13 -34.59 -41.99 5.30
CA LEU A 13 -33.92 -40.80 5.79
C LEU A 13 -33.34 -40.04 4.59
N PHE A 14 -34.03 -39.03 4.13
CA PHE A 14 -33.41 -38.00 3.28
C PHE A 14 -32.41 -37.24 4.11
N CYS A 15 -31.15 -37.65 4.06
CA CYS A 15 -30.04 -36.78 4.43
C CYS A 15 -29.99 -35.65 3.40
N ILE A 16 -30.75 -34.58 3.66
CA ILE A 16 -30.52 -33.31 3.01
C ILE A 16 -29.19 -32.80 3.56
N GLY A 17 -28.11 -33.34 3.04
CA GLY A 17 -26.79 -32.74 3.18
C GLY A 17 -26.81 -31.43 2.41
N GLY A 18 -27.35 -30.38 3.03
CA GLY A 18 -27.12 -29.04 2.56
C GLY A 18 -25.62 -28.82 2.58
N CYS A 19 -24.98 -28.83 1.41
CA CYS A 19 -23.65 -28.25 1.29
C CYS A 19 -23.78 -26.81 1.77
N ALA A 20 -23.41 -26.57 3.02
CA ALA A 20 -23.21 -25.20 3.47
C ALA A 20 -22.23 -24.59 2.46
N PRO A 21 -22.53 -23.43 1.88
CA PRO A 21 -21.61 -22.79 0.96
C PRO A 21 -20.27 -22.68 1.68
N VAL A 22 -19.22 -23.23 1.06
CA VAL A 22 -17.86 -23.11 1.60
C VAL A 22 -17.59 -21.61 1.66
N GLN A 23 -17.58 -21.09 2.87
CA GLN A 23 -17.42 -19.68 3.11
C GLN A 23 -15.95 -19.34 2.74
N LYS A 24 -15.77 -18.58 1.67
CA LYS A 24 -14.42 -18.20 1.21
C LYS A 24 -13.76 -17.33 2.26
N GLU A 25 -12.54 -17.63 2.61
CA GLU A 25 -11.74 -16.80 3.52
C GLU A 25 -11.34 -15.49 2.84
N ALA A 26 -11.13 -14.45 3.65
CA ALA A 26 -10.62 -13.19 3.16
C ALA A 26 -9.20 -13.35 2.63
N THR A 27 -8.94 -12.82 1.43
CA THR A 27 -7.63 -12.86 0.79
C THR A 27 -7.04 -11.46 0.78
N PHE A 28 -6.11 -11.20 1.70
CA PHE A 28 -5.37 -9.95 1.77
C PHE A 28 -4.26 -9.90 0.73
N LEU A 29 -4.01 -8.72 0.16
CA LEU A 29 -2.89 -8.51 -0.74
C LEU A 29 -1.59 -8.48 0.06
N LYS A 30 -0.60 -9.23 -0.41
CA LYS A 30 0.75 -9.17 0.12
C LYS A 30 1.50 -8.01 -0.51
N ALA A 31 1.93 -7.06 0.31
CA ALA A 31 2.60 -5.87 -0.13
C ALA A 31 4.07 -5.84 0.35
N SER A 32 4.94 -5.19 -0.43
CA SER A 32 6.18 -4.64 0.07
C SER A 32 6.08 -3.12 0.03
N ASN A 33 5.82 -2.51 1.17
CA ASN A 33 5.63 -1.08 1.34
C ASN A 33 6.73 -0.54 2.24
N ARG A 34 7.69 0.19 1.67
CA ARG A 34 8.76 0.82 2.43
C ARG A 34 8.88 2.27 2.05
N PHE A 35 8.79 3.13 3.05
CA PHE A 35 8.78 4.57 2.88
C PHE A 35 9.74 5.26 3.85
N HIS A 36 10.37 6.32 3.39
CA HIS A 36 11.12 7.23 4.21
C HIS A 36 10.57 8.65 3.96
N PHE A 37 9.66 9.09 4.80
CA PHE A 37 9.05 10.41 4.69
C PHE A 37 9.88 11.50 5.36
N PRO A 38 9.76 12.77 4.91
CA PRO A 38 10.34 13.90 5.61
C PRO A 38 9.87 13.99 7.06
N GLY A 39 10.74 14.47 7.94
CA GLY A 39 10.48 14.61 9.37
C GLY A 39 9.55 15.76 9.77
N GLU A 40 8.72 16.26 8.87
CA GLU A 40 7.69 17.26 9.16
C GLU A 40 6.52 16.61 9.88
N ASP A 41 5.85 17.36 10.76
CA ASP A 41 4.73 16.86 11.54
C ASP A 41 3.49 16.67 10.66
N MET A 42 3.27 15.46 10.21
CA MET A 42 2.07 15.04 9.48
C MET A 42 1.76 13.59 9.85
N GLU A 43 0.49 13.28 9.93
CA GLU A 43 0.02 11.90 10.04
C GLU A 43 0.28 11.17 8.73
N GLU A 44 0.74 9.92 8.84
CA GLU A 44 0.88 9.05 7.69
C GLU A 44 -0.25 8.03 7.69
N SER A 45 -0.89 7.87 6.55
CA SER A 45 -1.95 6.86 6.39
C SER A 45 -1.47 5.75 5.47
N LEU A 46 -1.71 4.53 5.85
CA LEU A 46 -1.46 3.35 5.05
C LEU A 46 -2.75 2.69 4.63
N ILE A 47 -2.70 1.95 3.54
CA ILE A 47 -3.87 1.23 3.04
C ILE A 47 -3.56 -0.27 3.04
N VAL A 48 -4.43 -1.04 3.68
CA VAL A 48 -4.46 -2.50 3.61
C VAL A 48 -5.59 -2.91 2.68
N ARG A 49 -5.29 -3.72 1.68
CA ARG A 49 -6.27 -4.16 0.67
C ARG A 49 -6.52 -5.66 0.74
N PHE A 50 -7.74 -6.06 0.44
CA PHE A 50 -8.14 -7.46 0.30
C PHE A 50 -9.19 -7.63 -0.78
N LYS A 51 -9.25 -8.82 -1.37
CA LYS A 51 -10.18 -9.11 -2.47
C LYS A 51 -11.62 -9.05 -2.01
N LYS A 52 -12.51 -8.52 -2.86
CA LYS A 52 -13.96 -8.57 -2.63
C LYS A 52 -14.46 -10.01 -2.52
N GLU A 53 -13.91 -10.91 -3.32
CA GLU A 53 -14.22 -12.33 -3.23
C GLU A 53 -13.82 -12.91 -1.87
N GLY A 54 -14.81 -13.23 -1.05
CA GLY A 54 -14.61 -13.66 0.33
C GLY A 54 -14.33 -12.54 1.32
N GLY A 55 -14.38 -11.28 0.89
CA GLY A 55 -14.14 -10.10 1.72
C GLY A 55 -15.36 -9.54 2.44
N ASP A 56 -16.57 -9.99 2.09
CA ASP A 56 -17.80 -9.49 2.71
C ASP A 56 -17.78 -9.76 4.23
N GLY A 57 -18.16 -8.73 4.99
CA GLY A 57 -18.21 -8.81 6.46
C GLY A 57 -16.84 -8.81 7.15
N VAL A 58 -15.75 -8.63 6.41
CA VAL A 58 -14.42 -8.47 6.99
C VAL A 58 -14.27 -7.08 7.60
N ARG A 59 -13.81 -7.02 8.85
CA ARG A 59 -13.46 -5.79 9.56
C ARG A 59 -12.04 -5.90 10.09
N VAL A 60 -11.14 -5.03 9.63
CA VAL A 60 -9.79 -4.92 10.20
C VAL A 60 -9.90 -4.31 11.60
N THR A 61 -9.33 -4.95 12.60
CA THR A 61 -9.46 -4.57 14.03
C THR A 61 -8.13 -4.17 14.66
N GLY A 62 -6.99 -4.53 14.05
CA GLY A 62 -5.70 -4.23 14.64
C GLY A 62 -4.51 -4.61 13.75
N ILE A 63 -3.33 -4.30 14.27
CA ILE A 63 -2.03 -4.74 13.75
C ILE A 63 -1.46 -5.73 14.77
N ALA A 64 -1.21 -6.96 14.33
CA ALA A 64 -0.84 -8.04 15.24
C ALA A 64 0.63 -8.00 15.71
N ASP A 65 1.53 -7.46 14.87
CA ASP A 65 2.99 -7.46 15.10
C ASP A 65 3.61 -6.06 15.00
N TYR A 66 2.84 -5.05 15.40
CA TYR A 66 3.27 -3.65 15.36
C TYR A 66 4.54 -3.42 16.17
N LYS A 67 5.51 -2.79 15.56
CA LYS A 67 6.77 -2.37 16.20
C LYS A 67 7.03 -0.91 15.88
N ALA A 68 7.31 -0.13 16.90
CA ALA A 68 7.76 1.24 16.75
C ALA A 68 9.08 1.42 17.48
N ASP A 69 10.03 2.07 16.82
CA ASP A 69 11.31 2.44 17.43
C ASP A 69 11.18 3.81 18.11
N THR A 70 10.44 3.81 19.21
CA THR A 70 10.22 5.02 20.04
C THR A 70 9.79 4.61 21.45
N VAL A 71 10.09 5.49 22.42
CA VAL A 71 9.71 5.33 23.83
C VAL A 71 8.21 5.61 24.07
N VAL A 72 7.58 6.33 23.17
CA VAL A 72 6.15 6.64 23.23
C VAL A 72 5.41 5.57 22.43
N ASP A 73 4.47 4.87 23.07
CA ASP A 73 3.61 3.90 22.40
C ASP A 73 2.70 4.64 21.39
N PRO A 74 3.01 4.60 20.10
CA PRO A 74 2.23 5.31 19.11
C PRO A 74 0.95 4.52 18.87
N ARG A 75 -0.19 5.12 19.22
CA ARG A 75 -1.50 4.56 18.93
C ARG A 75 -1.80 4.75 17.46
N TYR A 76 -1.88 3.68 16.71
CA TYR A 76 -2.46 3.72 15.38
C TYR A 76 -4.00 3.74 15.49
N VAL A 77 -4.64 4.36 14.51
CA VAL A 77 -6.09 4.37 14.38
C VAL A 77 -6.44 3.63 13.10
N ILE A 78 -7.31 2.64 13.21
CA ILE A 78 -7.91 2.00 12.04
C ILE A 78 -9.18 2.76 11.74
N ASP A 79 -9.35 3.15 10.48
CA ASP A 79 -10.56 3.80 10.04
C ASP A 79 -11.74 2.82 10.24
N GLU A 80 -12.65 3.16 11.17
CA GLU A 80 -13.77 2.29 11.54
C GLU A 80 -14.92 2.36 10.53
N GLU A 81 -14.86 3.30 9.60
CA GLU A 81 -15.83 3.39 8.53
C GLU A 81 -15.74 2.16 7.61
N ALA A 82 -16.81 1.90 6.88
CA ALA A 82 -16.87 0.78 5.94
C ALA A 82 -15.65 0.82 4.99
N PRO A 83 -15.10 -0.33 4.60
CA PRO A 83 -13.95 -0.35 3.71
C PRO A 83 -14.27 0.43 2.45
N MET A 84 -13.30 1.22 1.99
CA MET A 84 -13.39 1.81 0.67
C MET A 84 -13.49 0.70 -0.37
N GLU A 85 -14.36 0.89 -1.35
CA GLU A 85 -14.54 -0.06 -2.43
C GLU A 85 -13.84 0.42 -3.69
N ASP A 86 -13.00 -0.43 -4.24
CA ASP A 86 -12.52 -0.35 -5.62
C ASP A 86 -13.17 -1.47 -6.44
N GLU A 87 -12.91 -1.56 -7.73
CA GLU A 87 -13.55 -2.53 -8.65
C GLU A 87 -13.41 -3.98 -8.14
N ASP A 88 -12.21 -4.37 -7.69
CA ASP A 88 -11.86 -5.73 -7.27
C ASP A 88 -11.50 -5.87 -5.79
N PHE A 89 -11.37 -4.77 -5.05
CA PHE A 89 -10.81 -4.76 -3.71
C PHE A 89 -11.63 -3.95 -2.74
N TYR A 90 -11.54 -4.36 -1.47
CA TYR A 90 -11.83 -3.54 -0.31
C TYR A 90 -10.52 -3.00 0.26
N ALA A 91 -10.55 -1.81 0.84
CA ALA A 91 -9.39 -1.18 1.46
C ALA A 91 -9.71 -0.54 2.81
N TYR A 92 -8.85 -0.77 3.80
CA TYR A 92 -8.89 -0.08 5.10
C TYR A 92 -7.73 0.89 5.23
N GLY A 93 -8.01 2.10 5.69
CA GLY A 93 -7.00 3.07 6.10
C GLY A 93 -6.47 2.75 7.50
N ILE A 94 -5.16 2.85 7.68
CA ILE A 94 -4.49 2.81 8.98
C ILE A 94 -3.75 4.12 9.15
N GLN A 95 -4.20 4.94 10.09
CA GLN A 95 -3.56 6.21 10.41
C GLN A 95 -2.46 5.97 11.45
N LEU A 96 -1.27 6.45 11.15
CA LEU A 96 -0.10 6.33 12.01
C LEU A 96 0.32 7.72 12.48
N PRO A 97 0.19 8.05 13.75
CA PRO A 97 0.72 9.28 14.30
C PRO A 97 2.24 9.19 14.41
N MET A 98 2.92 9.55 13.33
CA MET A 98 4.37 9.47 13.25
C MET A 98 5.04 10.81 13.54
N PHE A 99 6.03 10.77 14.41
CA PHE A 99 6.88 11.91 14.74
C PHE A 99 8.25 11.78 14.08
N LYS A 100 8.94 12.89 13.95
CA LYS A 100 10.32 12.92 13.44
C LYS A 100 11.23 11.97 14.21
N GLY A 101 11.97 11.14 13.49
CA GLY A 101 12.87 10.12 14.03
C GLY A 101 12.22 8.78 14.33
N MET A 102 10.89 8.65 14.12
CA MET A 102 10.21 7.37 14.28
C MET A 102 10.45 6.43 13.11
N LYS A 103 10.55 5.15 13.46
CA LYS A 103 10.45 4.03 12.52
C LYS A 103 9.36 3.08 13.00
N VAL A 104 8.49 2.66 12.08
CA VAL A 104 7.39 1.73 12.32
C VAL A 104 7.51 0.56 11.36
N SER A 105 7.26 -0.64 11.83
CA SER A 105 7.19 -1.82 10.99
C SER A 105 6.12 -2.80 11.48
N PHE A 106 5.49 -3.48 10.53
CA PHE A 106 4.56 -4.59 10.77
C PHE A 106 4.41 -5.45 9.50
N SER A 107 3.87 -6.64 9.67
CA SER A 107 3.62 -7.59 8.58
C SER A 107 2.28 -8.30 8.69
N LYS A 108 1.60 -8.16 9.83
CA LYS A 108 0.36 -8.88 10.11
C LYS A 108 -0.70 -7.96 10.67
N ILE A 109 -1.94 -8.18 10.26
CA ILE A 109 -3.12 -7.52 10.83
C ILE A 109 -4.02 -8.52 11.54
N THR A 110 -4.84 -7.99 12.45
CA THR A 110 -5.98 -8.69 13.06
C THR A 110 -7.25 -8.22 12.37
N TYR A 111 -8.15 -9.13 12.09
CA TYR A 111 -9.45 -8.82 11.51
C TYR A 111 -10.53 -9.74 12.06
N GLN A 112 -11.78 -9.28 12.04
CA GLN A 112 -12.97 -10.06 12.35
C GLN A 112 -13.69 -10.46 11.06
N LYS A 113 -14.16 -11.71 11.02
CA LYS A 113 -15.08 -12.22 10.03
C LYS A 113 -15.99 -13.24 10.70
N ASP A 114 -17.30 -13.13 10.50
CA ASP A 114 -18.31 -14.07 11.10
C ASP A 114 -18.19 -14.19 12.62
N GLN A 115 -17.88 -13.10 13.33
CA GLN A 115 -17.61 -13.01 14.76
C GLN A 115 -16.34 -13.72 15.25
N GLU A 116 -15.53 -14.27 14.36
CA GLU A 116 -14.22 -14.84 14.67
C GLU A 116 -13.11 -13.81 14.44
N GLU A 117 -12.20 -13.72 15.39
CA GLU A 117 -10.97 -12.95 15.23
C GLU A 117 -9.90 -13.82 14.57
N LYS A 118 -9.28 -13.28 13.51
CA LYS A 118 -8.25 -13.94 12.69
C LYS A 118 -7.07 -13.01 12.46
N THR A 119 -5.94 -13.59 12.06
CA THR A 119 -4.73 -12.86 11.69
C THR A 119 -4.38 -13.16 10.25
N ALA A 120 -3.99 -12.14 9.48
CA ALA A 120 -3.51 -12.28 8.11
C ALA A 120 -2.10 -11.71 7.95
N ASP A 121 -1.27 -12.41 7.18
CA ASP A 121 0.00 -11.91 6.66
C ASP A 121 -0.28 -11.00 5.46
N ILE A 122 0.13 -9.74 5.56
CA ILE A 122 -0.05 -8.71 4.54
C ILE A 122 1.26 -8.27 3.88
N GLY A 123 2.36 -8.97 4.16
CA GLY A 123 3.68 -8.65 3.64
C GLY A 123 4.46 -7.68 4.52
N ILE A 124 5.21 -6.76 3.94
CA ILE A 124 6.13 -5.88 4.65
C ILE A 124 5.60 -4.45 4.61
N TYR A 125 5.51 -3.83 5.77
CA TYR A 125 5.22 -2.40 5.94
C TYR A 125 6.30 -1.80 6.83
N GLU A 126 7.14 -0.95 6.26
CA GLU A 126 8.19 -0.22 6.96
C GLU A 126 8.10 1.26 6.63
N ILE A 127 8.02 2.09 7.66
CA ILE A 127 7.94 3.54 7.49
C ILE A 127 8.97 4.17 8.42
N GLU A 128 9.79 5.01 7.87
CA GLU A 128 10.69 5.87 8.62
C GLU A 128 10.33 7.34 8.36
N LYS A 129 10.33 8.16 9.41
CA LYS A 129 10.05 9.58 9.32
C LYS A 129 11.24 10.39 9.80
N ASN A 130 12.08 10.81 8.88
CA ASN A 130 13.31 11.54 9.19
C ASN A 130 13.78 12.38 7.99
N GLY A 131 14.78 13.24 8.20
CA GLY A 131 15.41 14.00 7.13
C GLY A 131 14.60 15.22 6.69
N MET A 132 14.94 15.76 5.55
CA MET A 132 14.30 16.93 4.95
C MET A 132 13.57 16.56 3.67
N GLY A 133 12.42 17.15 3.46
CA GLY A 133 11.61 16.96 2.27
C GLY A 133 12.13 17.71 1.06
N ILE A 134 11.58 17.33 -0.09
CA ILE A 134 11.63 18.08 -1.34
C ILE A 134 10.22 18.26 -1.88
N GLU A 135 9.98 19.37 -2.50
CA GLU A 135 8.74 19.62 -3.22
C GLU A 135 8.80 18.96 -4.60
N GLU A 136 7.88 18.03 -4.83
CA GLU A 136 7.62 17.41 -6.11
C GLU A 136 6.43 18.13 -6.76
N ALA A 137 6.61 18.65 -7.97
CA ALA A 137 5.57 19.42 -8.66
C ALA A 137 4.39 18.54 -9.07
N SER A 138 4.71 17.37 -9.62
CA SER A 138 3.71 16.40 -10.08
C SER A 138 4.29 15.00 -10.17
N ILE A 139 3.40 14.02 -10.06
CA ILE A 139 3.68 12.65 -10.46
C ILE A 139 2.61 12.27 -11.47
N SER A 140 3.03 11.85 -12.66
CA SER A 140 2.13 11.54 -13.77
C SER A 140 2.55 10.30 -14.53
N LYS A 141 1.59 9.67 -15.21
CA LYS A 141 1.82 8.54 -16.11
C LYS A 141 1.89 9.03 -17.55
N ASN A 142 2.81 8.47 -18.32
CA ASN A 142 2.80 8.67 -19.78
C ASN A 142 1.74 7.74 -20.41
N TRP A 143 0.60 8.32 -20.78
CA TRP A 143 -0.53 7.57 -21.36
C TRP A 143 -0.31 7.22 -22.84
N ASP A 144 0.59 7.94 -23.52
CA ASP A 144 0.83 7.80 -24.97
C ASP A 144 2.00 6.85 -25.28
N SER A 145 2.70 6.35 -24.26
CA SER A 145 3.83 5.45 -24.45
C SER A 145 3.43 3.99 -24.24
N GLU A 146 3.89 3.12 -25.15
CA GLU A 146 3.87 1.66 -24.93
C GLU A 146 4.83 1.26 -23.78
N GLU A 147 5.79 2.12 -23.46
CA GLU A 147 6.69 1.93 -22.32
C GLU A 147 5.94 2.20 -21.01
N LYS A 148 6.22 1.36 -20.01
CA LYS A 148 5.66 1.51 -18.66
C LYS A 148 6.43 2.61 -17.93
N GLU A 149 6.05 3.86 -18.13
CA GLU A 149 6.74 5.03 -17.61
C GLU A 149 5.86 5.84 -16.66
N LEU A 150 6.49 6.34 -15.61
CA LEU A 150 5.98 7.37 -14.71
C LEU A 150 6.95 8.54 -14.69
N TYR A 151 6.44 9.75 -14.54
CA TYR A 151 7.23 10.97 -14.46
C TYR A 151 7.06 11.65 -13.12
N ILE A 152 8.17 12.13 -12.56
CA ILE A 152 8.18 13.00 -11.39
C ILE A 152 8.86 14.31 -11.81
N ASP A 153 8.13 15.40 -11.76
CA ASP A 153 8.69 16.74 -11.97
C ASP A 153 9.12 17.34 -10.63
N VAL A 154 10.37 17.76 -10.54
CA VAL A 154 11.02 18.15 -9.29
C VAL A 154 11.50 19.60 -9.38
N TYR A 155 11.24 20.39 -8.30
CA TYR A 155 11.80 21.72 -8.15
C TYR A 155 13.22 21.65 -7.61
N THR A 156 14.23 22.01 -8.43
CA THR A 156 15.64 21.93 -8.03
C THR A 156 16.29 23.26 -7.74
N LYS A 157 15.68 24.38 -8.15
CA LYS A 157 16.24 25.73 -8.14
C LYS A 157 16.87 26.16 -6.82
N GLU A 158 16.22 25.84 -5.70
CA GLU A 158 16.74 26.22 -4.39
C GLU A 158 17.62 25.14 -3.75
N THR A 159 17.43 23.88 -4.13
CA THR A 159 18.09 22.73 -3.52
C THR A 159 19.46 22.44 -4.12
N GLY A 160 19.65 22.68 -5.42
CA GLY A 160 20.88 22.40 -6.15
C GLY A 160 20.67 21.45 -7.31
N ARG A 161 21.75 21.01 -7.92
CA ARG A 161 21.70 20.09 -9.09
C ARG A 161 21.36 18.68 -8.63
N LEU A 162 20.24 18.13 -9.05
CA LEU A 162 19.88 16.73 -8.82
C LEU A 162 20.89 15.80 -9.53
N ILE A 163 21.56 14.92 -8.80
CA ILE A 163 22.60 14.03 -9.34
C ILE A 163 22.23 12.55 -9.26
N HIS A 164 21.34 12.17 -8.33
CA HIS A 164 20.91 10.79 -8.16
C HIS A 164 19.50 10.72 -7.56
N VAL A 165 18.75 9.70 -7.96
CA VAL A 165 17.45 9.35 -7.39
C VAL A 165 17.40 7.84 -7.20
N GLU A 166 16.87 7.41 -6.08
CA GLU A 166 16.67 6.00 -5.78
C GLU A 166 15.32 5.76 -5.13
N ALA A 167 14.72 4.61 -5.39
CA ALA A 167 13.54 4.15 -4.67
C ALA A 167 13.95 3.76 -3.23
N VAL A 168 13.19 4.18 -2.23
CA VAL A 168 13.42 3.79 -0.83
C VAL A 168 13.20 2.30 -0.63
N ASN A 169 12.21 1.75 -1.33
CA ASN A 169 11.94 0.33 -1.31
C ASN A 169 12.74 -0.42 -2.39
N PRO A 170 13.72 -1.27 -2.02
CA PRO A 170 14.53 -2.00 -2.99
C PRO A 170 13.75 -3.06 -3.78
N ASP A 171 12.56 -3.47 -3.30
CA ASP A 171 11.70 -4.45 -3.97
C ASP A 171 10.87 -3.83 -5.11
N VAL A 172 10.94 -2.51 -5.28
CA VAL A 172 10.25 -1.81 -6.38
C VAL A 172 11.08 -1.92 -7.66
N PRO A 173 10.59 -2.62 -8.70
CA PRO A 173 11.34 -2.89 -9.91
C PRO A 173 11.30 -1.68 -10.87
N VAL A 174 12.04 -0.63 -10.57
CA VAL A 174 12.13 0.58 -11.38
C VAL A 174 13.53 0.86 -11.87
N LYS A 175 13.64 1.36 -13.12
CA LYS A 175 14.84 2.00 -13.65
C LYS A 175 14.60 3.51 -13.66
N ILE A 176 15.57 4.27 -13.22
CA ILE A 176 15.45 5.71 -13.02
C ILE A 176 16.37 6.45 -13.97
N GLU A 177 15.82 7.43 -14.68
CA GLU A 177 16.54 8.36 -15.56
C GLU A 177 16.25 9.80 -15.13
N ILE A 178 17.25 10.67 -15.16
CA ILE A 178 17.12 12.09 -14.82
C ILE A 178 17.28 12.91 -16.09
N GLN A 179 16.25 13.64 -16.48
CA GLN A 179 16.27 14.57 -17.59
C GLN A 179 16.23 16.01 -17.07
N ARG A 180 17.08 16.86 -17.68
CA ARG A 180 17.21 18.29 -17.33
C ARG A 180 16.78 19.13 -18.51
N ASN A 181 15.56 19.58 -18.51
CA ASN A 181 15.01 20.51 -19.50
C ASN A 181 13.84 21.26 -18.84
N LYS A 182 13.42 22.38 -19.43
CA LYS A 182 12.17 23.01 -19.01
C LYS A 182 10.99 22.17 -19.47
N TYR A 183 10.19 21.68 -18.53
CA TYR A 183 9.01 20.89 -18.79
C TYR A 183 7.74 21.63 -18.38
N GLY A 184 6.84 21.82 -19.36
CA GLY A 184 5.48 22.27 -19.13
C GLY A 184 5.34 23.67 -18.53
N ASP A 185 4.14 23.91 -17.99
CA ASP A 185 3.75 25.17 -17.35
C ASP A 185 4.28 25.29 -15.90
N PHE A 186 4.86 24.23 -15.37
CA PHE A 186 5.53 24.22 -14.09
C PHE A 186 6.97 24.69 -14.28
N ASP A 187 7.41 25.66 -13.50
CA ASP A 187 8.78 26.21 -13.53
C ASP A 187 9.82 25.18 -13.03
N THR A 188 9.60 23.91 -13.37
CA THR A 188 10.48 22.79 -13.06
C THR A 188 11.56 22.64 -14.12
N ASP A 189 12.78 22.43 -13.68
CA ASP A 189 13.95 22.26 -14.54
C ASP A 189 14.42 20.80 -14.64
N THR A 190 13.77 19.90 -13.91
CA THR A 190 14.20 18.49 -13.79
C THR A 190 13.02 17.54 -13.78
N ARG A 191 13.08 16.58 -14.69
CA ARG A 191 12.14 15.44 -14.74
C ARG A 191 12.87 14.14 -14.42
N VAL A 192 12.28 13.35 -13.55
CA VAL A 192 12.70 11.97 -13.26
C VAL A 192 11.76 11.03 -13.98
N ILE A 193 12.32 10.18 -14.83
CA ILE A 193 11.56 9.16 -15.57
C ILE A 193 11.79 7.82 -14.86
N LEU A 194 10.70 7.17 -14.50
CA LEU A 194 10.68 5.86 -13.88
C LEU A 194 10.16 4.84 -14.90
N ARG A 195 11.02 3.93 -15.36
CA ARG A 195 10.58 2.76 -16.13
C ARG A 195 10.40 1.59 -15.20
N TYR A 196 9.19 1.07 -15.11
CA TYR A 196 8.83 0.05 -14.13
C TYR A 196 8.50 -1.30 -14.76
N GLU A 197 8.74 -2.36 -13.99
CA GLU A 197 8.20 -3.70 -14.22
C GLU A 197 7.15 -4.01 -13.16
N LEU A 198 6.26 -4.97 -13.43
CA LEU A 198 5.29 -5.38 -12.42
C LEU A 198 5.97 -6.26 -11.36
N PRO A 199 5.57 -6.15 -10.08
CA PRO A 199 6.15 -6.95 -9.02
C PRO A 199 5.89 -8.45 -9.25
N LYS A 200 6.86 -9.31 -8.86
CA LYS A 200 6.78 -10.77 -9.05
C LYS A 200 6.48 -11.52 -7.76
N GLU A 201 7.04 -11.07 -6.64
CA GLU A 201 6.94 -11.75 -5.34
C GLU A 201 5.76 -11.27 -4.51
N TYR A 202 5.41 -10.00 -4.64
CA TYR A 202 4.31 -9.35 -3.93
C TYR A 202 3.13 -9.10 -4.87
N ASP A 203 1.92 -8.98 -4.33
CA ASP A 203 0.76 -8.53 -5.09
C ASP A 203 0.84 -7.04 -5.38
N MET A 204 1.50 -6.29 -4.49
CA MET A 204 1.75 -4.86 -4.60
C MET A 204 3.13 -4.50 -4.04
N THR A 205 3.80 -3.53 -4.66
CA THR A 205 4.97 -2.86 -4.08
C THR A 205 4.76 -1.36 -4.09
N ALA A 206 5.18 -0.67 -3.04
CA ALA A 206 5.10 0.78 -3.00
C ALA A 206 6.36 1.41 -2.38
N THR A 207 6.67 2.63 -2.83
CA THR A 207 7.84 3.39 -2.42
C THR A 207 7.61 4.89 -2.57
N ASN A 208 8.37 5.67 -1.85
CA ASN A 208 8.74 7.03 -2.23
C ASN A 208 10.22 7.08 -2.64
N PHE A 209 10.76 8.27 -2.90
CA PHE A 209 12.08 8.42 -3.49
C PHE A 209 12.99 9.27 -2.61
N CYS A 210 14.28 8.87 -2.58
CA CYS A 210 15.38 9.65 -2.05
C CYS A 210 16.11 10.35 -3.21
N TYR A 211 16.23 11.65 -3.11
CA TYR A 211 16.87 12.53 -4.09
C TYR A 211 18.20 13.04 -3.53
N THR A 212 19.29 12.84 -4.26
CA THR A 212 20.60 13.38 -3.90
C THR A 212 20.94 14.57 -4.78
N PHE A 213 21.16 15.70 -4.14
CA PHE A 213 21.55 16.96 -4.80
C PHE A 213 23.01 17.28 -4.53
N GLU A 214 23.60 18.01 -5.47
CA GLU A 214 24.90 18.64 -5.31
C GLU A 214 24.76 20.17 -5.27
N LYS A 215 25.23 20.80 -4.21
CA LYS A 215 25.28 22.26 -4.04
C LYS A 215 26.59 22.67 -3.39
N ASN A 216 27.36 23.53 -4.06
CA ASN A 216 28.66 24.01 -3.57
C ASN A 216 29.62 22.88 -3.18
N GLY A 217 29.70 21.81 -3.97
CA GLY A 217 30.56 20.65 -3.72
C GLY A 217 30.08 19.73 -2.58
N ARG A 218 28.91 19.98 -1.98
CA ARG A 218 28.32 19.14 -0.94
C ARG A 218 27.15 18.33 -1.49
N ARG A 219 27.03 17.08 -1.04
CA ARG A 219 25.87 16.22 -1.33
C ARG A 219 24.83 16.40 -0.23
N ILE A 220 23.59 16.55 -0.65
CA ILE A 220 22.43 16.76 0.22
C ILE A 220 21.35 15.76 -0.19
N GLN A 221 20.83 15.01 0.76
CA GLN A 221 19.70 14.10 0.53
C GLN A 221 18.38 14.76 0.93
N ARG A 222 17.34 14.47 0.16
CA ARG A 222 15.96 14.91 0.37
C ARG A 222 15.02 13.76 0.07
N TYR A 223 13.91 13.70 0.78
CA TYR A 223 12.90 12.66 0.60
C TYR A 223 11.63 13.27 0.00
N GLY A 224 11.14 12.63 -1.05
CA GLY A 224 9.86 12.98 -1.68
C GLY A 224 8.67 12.49 -0.84
N ARG A 225 7.53 13.17 -0.98
CA ARG A 225 6.25 12.73 -0.42
C ARG A 225 5.43 11.92 -1.42
N GLY A 226 5.83 11.99 -2.69
CA GLY A 226 5.18 11.27 -3.76
C GLY A 226 5.38 9.78 -3.61
N VAL A 227 4.27 9.02 -3.66
CA VAL A 227 4.26 7.57 -3.57
C VAL A 227 3.92 6.97 -4.91
N VAL A 228 4.65 5.94 -5.28
CA VAL A 228 4.36 5.09 -6.44
C VAL A 228 3.99 3.71 -5.94
N GLU A 229 2.83 3.23 -6.35
CA GLU A 229 2.32 1.88 -6.08
C GLU A 229 2.26 1.08 -7.38
N LEU A 230 2.85 -0.10 -7.40
CA LEU A 230 2.85 -1.03 -8.53
C LEU A 230 2.09 -2.30 -8.13
N TYR A 231 1.08 -2.66 -8.90
CA TYR A 231 0.25 -3.85 -8.67
C TYR A 231 0.60 -4.93 -9.68
N ARG A 232 0.68 -6.19 -9.23
CA ARG A 232 0.99 -7.36 -10.09
C ARG A 232 0.04 -7.50 -11.26
N ASN A 233 -1.24 -7.26 -11.04
CA ASN A 233 -2.31 -7.48 -12.02
C ASN A 233 -3.02 -6.17 -12.41
N GLY A 234 -2.38 -5.02 -12.23
CA GLY A 234 -3.01 -3.74 -12.44
C GLY A 234 -2.12 -2.67 -13.03
N ASN A 235 -2.71 -1.51 -13.26
CA ASN A 235 -1.98 -0.31 -13.60
C ASN A 235 -1.33 0.29 -12.34
N PRO A 236 -0.15 0.89 -12.46
CA PRO A 236 0.44 1.62 -11.34
C PRO A 236 -0.42 2.82 -10.96
N THR A 237 -0.46 3.12 -9.69
CA THR A 237 -0.97 4.37 -9.18
C THR A 237 0.17 5.25 -8.68
N ALA A 238 0.04 6.54 -8.87
CA ALA A 238 1.00 7.51 -8.39
C ALA A 238 0.26 8.73 -7.83
N GLY A 239 0.75 9.29 -6.75
CA GLY A 239 0.10 10.42 -6.11
C GLY A 239 0.97 11.07 -5.03
N ARG A 240 0.53 12.23 -4.52
CA ARG A 240 1.11 12.83 -3.33
C ARG A 240 0.57 12.07 -2.13
N GLY A 241 1.40 11.24 -1.51
CA GLY A 241 1.16 10.58 -0.24
C GLY A 241 -0.28 10.07 0.00
N PHE A 242 -0.49 9.34 1.01
CA PHE A 242 -1.81 8.79 1.41
C PHE A 242 -2.89 9.85 1.78
N GLN A 243 -2.66 11.14 1.49
CA GLN A 243 -3.56 12.27 1.81
C GLN A 243 -4.94 12.25 1.10
N ARG A 244 -5.24 11.24 0.27
CA ARG A 244 -6.57 11.16 -0.37
C ARG A 244 -7.66 10.55 0.50
N LEU A 245 -7.41 10.27 1.77
CA LEU A 245 -8.43 9.74 2.69
C LEU A 245 -9.02 10.78 3.65
N ALA A 246 -8.71 12.08 3.48
CA ALA A 246 -9.41 13.14 4.18
C ALA A 246 -10.42 13.80 3.23
N VAL A 247 -11.63 13.27 3.16
CA VAL A 247 -12.84 14.00 2.78
C VAL A 247 -13.83 13.85 3.91
#